data_009d7d60bf5c59ddefb5c594614743b1
#
_entry.id   009d7d60bf5c59ddefb5c594614743b1
#
_cell.length_a   1.000
_cell.length_b   1.000
_cell.length_c   1.000
_cell.angle_alpha   90.00
_cell.angle_beta   90.00
_cell.angle_gamma   90.00
#
_symmetry.space_group_name_H-M   'P 1'
#
loop_
_entity.id
_entity.type
_entity.pdbx_description
1 polymer ?
#
loop_
_entity_poly.entity_id
_entity_poly.type
_entity_poly.pdbx_seq_one_letter_code
_entity_poly.pdbx_strand_id
1 'polypeptide(L)' 'MTNKYQELYGCKDRQEYFEMLADEYGVDVETVETLADALGPNEDFDGLPAVLEDYY' A
#
# COMPACT_ATOMS: atom_id res chain seq x y z
N MET A 1 -19.77 -3.42 6.51
CA MET A 1 -18.70 -2.74 7.25
C MET A 1 -17.64 -2.19 6.32
N THR A 2 -17.25 -0.95 6.55
CA THR A 2 -16.24 -0.29 5.73
C THR A 2 -14.85 -0.73 6.18
N ASN A 3 -13.99 -1.11 5.26
CA ASN A 3 -12.61 -1.44 5.61
C ASN A 3 -11.74 -0.17 5.63
N LYS A 4 -10.56 -0.27 6.20
CA LYS A 4 -9.66 0.88 6.34
C LYS A 4 -9.22 1.44 5.00
N TYR A 5 -9.10 0.61 4.00
CA TYR A 5 -8.68 1.05 2.67
C TYR A 5 -9.72 1.99 2.07
N GLN A 6 -10.98 1.69 2.29
CA GLN A 6 -12.07 2.52 1.82
C GLN A 6 -12.22 3.79 2.64
N GLU A 7 -12.12 3.67 3.97
CA GLU A 7 -12.27 4.81 4.86
C GLU A 7 -11.21 5.87 4.66
N LEU A 8 -9.96 5.45 4.52
CA LEU A 8 -8.84 6.38 4.48
C LEU A 8 -8.49 6.84 3.07
N TYR A 9 -8.69 5.99 2.07
CA TYR A 9 -8.21 6.27 0.73
C TYR A 9 -9.25 6.09 -0.36
N GLY A 10 -10.46 5.67 -0.01
CA GLY A 10 -11.50 5.41 -0.99
C GLY A 10 -11.24 4.21 -1.86
N CYS A 11 -10.35 3.32 -1.44
CA CYS A 11 -10.03 2.12 -2.18
C CYS A 11 -10.97 0.98 -1.80
N LYS A 12 -11.32 0.18 -2.79
CA LYS A 12 -12.26 -0.92 -2.60
C LYS A 12 -11.69 -2.01 -1.69
N ASP A 13 -10.42 -2.33 -1.88
CA ASP A 13 -9.75 -3.39 -1.12
C ASP A 13 -8.24 -3.12 -1.08
N ARG A 14 -7.52 -4.06 -0.47
CA ARG A 14 -6.08 -3.96 -0.31
C ARG A 14 -5.34 -3.91 -1.65
N GLN A 15 -5.81 -4.68 -2.64
CA GLN A 15 -5.21 -4.71 -3.96
C GLN A 15 -5.29 -3.32 -4.62
N GLU A 16 -6.44 -2.70 -4.55
CA GLU A 16 -6.63 -1.37 -5.12
C GLU A 16 -5.75 -0.33 -4.43
N TYR A 17 -5.59 -0.49 -3.11
CA TYR A 17 -4.69 0.37 -2.33
C TYR A 17 -3.24 0.23 -2.82
N PHE A 18 -2.81 -1.01 -3.08
CA PHE A 18 -1.46 -1.24 -3.58
C PHE A 18 -1.26 -0.62 -4.96
N GLU A 19 -2.27 -0.70 -5.81
CA GLU A 19 -2.21 -0.08 -7.13
C GLU A 19 -2.11 1.44 -7.02
N MET A 20 -2.83 2.02 -6.08
CA MET A 20 -2.75 3.45 -5.81
C MET A 20 -1.35 3.84 -5.36
N LEU A 21 -0.76 3.08 -4.43
CA LEU A 21 0.59 3.35 -3.95
C LEU A 21 1.62 3.20 -5.07
N ALA A 22 1.46 2.18 -5.90
CA ALA A 22 2.38 1.96 -7.02
C ALA A 22 2.38 3.17 -7.96
N ASP A 23 1.19 3.69 -8.24
CA ASP A 23 1.05 4.86 -9.10
C ASP A 23 1.64 6.11 -8.44
N GLU A 24 1.35 6.30 -7.17
CA GLU A 24 1.78 7.49 -6.43
C GLU A 24 3.30 7.56 -6.28
N TYR A 25 3.93 6.43 -5.98
CA TYR A 25 5.37 6.38 -5.77
C TYR A 25 6.16 5.99 -7.02
N GLY A 26 5.46 5.72 -8.13
CA GLY A 26 6.13 5.41 -9.39
C GLY A 26 6.85 4.08 -9.40
N VAL A 27 6.33 3.08 -8.69
CA VAL A 27 6.89 1.74 -8.64
C VAL A 27 5.87 0.74 -9.18
N ASP A 28 6.33 -0.49 -9.44
CA ASP A 28 5.44 -1.56 -9.88
C ASP A 28 4.58 -2.05 -8.71
N VAL A 29 3.35 -2.45 -9.02
CA VAL A 29 2.46 -2.99 -7.99
C VAL A 29 3.06 -4.25 -7.36
N GLU A 30 3.81 -5.03 -8.12
CA GLU A 30 4.50 -6.21 -7.57
C GLU A 30 5.50 -5.82 -6.49
N THR A 31 6.19 -4.70 -6.67
CA THR A 31 7.11 -4.18 -5.66
C THR A 31 6.35 -3.84 -4.38
N VAL A 32 5.21 -3.16 -4.52
CA VAL A 32 4.38 -2.82 -3.36
C VAL A 32 3.91 -4.08 -2.65
N GLU A 33 3.44 -5.06 -3.40
CA GLU A 33 2.96 -6.32 -2.82
C GLU A 33 4.07 -7.06 -2.08
N THR A 34 5.26 -7.11 -2.66
CA THR A 34 6.41 -7.77 -2.03
C THR A 34 6.78 -7.10 -0.72
N LEU A 35 6.84 -5.77 -0.71
CA LEU A 35 7.16 -5.03 0.50
C LEU A 35 6.07 -5.19 1.55
N ALA A 36 4.81 -5.13 1.13
CA ALA A 36 3.69 -5.30 2.05
C ALA A 36 3.69 -6.69 2.69
N ASP A 37 4.06 -7.70 1.90
CA ASP A 37 4.13 -9.08 2.38
C ASP A 37 5.22 -9.23 3.43
N ALA A 38 6.37 -8.59 3.21
CA ALA A 38 7.48 -8.63 4.14
C ALA A 38 7.16 -7.91 5.44
N LEU A 39 6.42 -6.80 5.37
CA LEU A 39 6.09 -5.98 6.55
C LEU A 39 4.87 -6.49 7.29
N GLY A 40 3.93 -7.11 6.58
CA GLY A 40 2.68 -7.58 7.15
C GLY A 40 1.55 -6.55 7.04
N PRO A 41 0.28 -7.04 7.13
CA PRO A 41 -0.88 -6.15 6.95
C PRO A 41 -0.97 -5.01 7.94
N ASN A 42 -0.42 -5.18 9.14
CA ASN A 42 -0.46 -4.15 10.17
C ASN A 42 0.34 -2.91 9.78
N GLU A 43 1.23 -3.04 8.82
CA GLU A 43 2.10 -1.94 8.39
C GLU A 43 1.63 -1.28 7.10
N ASP A 44 0.48 -1.69 6.58
CA ASP A 44 -0.03 -1.17 5.29
C ASP A 44 -0.17 0.35 5.28
N PHE A 45 -0.52 0.95 6.41
CA PHE A 45 -0.75 2.40 6.50
C PHE A 45 0.37 3.14 7.23
N ASP A 46 1.37 2.45 7.68
CA ASP A 46 2.46 3.04 8.45
C ASP A 46 3.82 2.70 7.84
N GLY A 47 4.27 1.46 8.04
CA GLY A 47 5.58 1.04 7.54
C GLY A 47 5.68 0.97 6.03
N LEU A 48 4.63 0.52 5.36
CA LEU A 48 4.65 0.37 3.91
C LEU A 48 4.83 1.71 3.18
N PRO A 49 4.04 2.75 3.47
CA PRO A 49 4.30 4.04 2.84
C PRO A 49 5.68 4.60 3.17
N ALA A 50 6.14 4.41 4.39
CA ALA A 50 7.46 4.89 4.81
C ALA A 50 8.58 4.23 4.00
N VAL A 51 8.48 2.91 3.79
CA VAL A 51 9.46 2.19 3.00
C VAL A 51 9.43 2.64 1.55
N LEU A 52 8.25 2.89 1.01
CA LEU A 52 8.10 3.34 -0.37
C LEU A 52 8.70 4.74 -0.57
N GLU A 53 8.59 5.60 0.43
CA GLU A 53 9.21 6.93 0.37
C GLU A 53 10.73 6.84 0.27
N ASP A 54 11.30 5.84 0.92
CA ASP A 54 12.75 5.62 0.95
C ASP A 54 13.25 4.69 -0.16
N TYR A 55 12.34 4.19 -0.98
CA TYR A 55 12.67 3.16 -1.97
C TYR A 55 13.65 3.66 -3.04
N TYR A 56 13.61 4.93 -3.36
CA TYR A 56 14.52 5.53 -4.33
C TYR A 56 15.78 6.05 -3.69
#